data_2aaf1ad10071c1ef4a03250e88846f4f
#
_entry.id   2aaf1ad10071c1ef4a03250e88846f4f
#
_cell.length_a   1.000
_cell.length_b   1.000
_cell.length_c   1.000
_cell.angle_alpha   90.00
_cell.angle_beta   90.00
_cell.angle_gamma   90.00
#
_symmetry.space_group_name_H-M   'P 1'
#
loop_
_entity.id
_entity.type
_entity.pdbx_description
1 polymer ?
#
loop_
_entity_poly.entity_id
_entity_poly.type
_entity_poly.pdbx_seq_one_letter_code
_entity_poly.pdbx_strand_id
1 'polypeptide(L)'
;MWLMCTQKTGLSAKGLQRELGLGSYKTAWLMLQKLRDAMVRVGREKLTGTVEVDETYIGGQESRVGGRELVGKSLVAIAVELEGKKVGRIRLRHVPDASGQSLVGFIEDSVATGAEVHTDDWNGYNRVGQAGYRHRVTPVLGDPKRALKHFPHVHLVASLLKRWLGATHQGRVTGKHLQRYLDEYAFRFNRRRSEHVGKLFHRLLEQLVLRQAKTYLEITRAK
;
A
#
# COMPACT_ATOMS: atom_id res chain seq x y z
N MET A 1 -4.05 -8.48 18.21
CA MET A 1 -2.69 -8.00 17.80
C MET A 1 -1.75 -9.14 17.48
N TRP A 2 -1.50 -10.07 18.38
CA TRP A 2 -0.56 -11.18 18.16
C TRP A 2 -0.83 -11.92 16.85
N LEU A 3 -2.06 -12.36 16.60
CA LEU A 3 -2.47 -13.02 15.36
C LEU A 3 -2.15 -12.19 14.10
N MET A 4 -2.30 -10.86 14.15
CA MET A 4 -1.93 -10.02 13.02
C MET A 4 -0.41 -9.97 12.76
N CYS A 5 0.41 -10.17 13.76
CA CYS A 5 1.87 -10.18 13.61
C CYS A 5 2.41 -11.55 13.17
N THR A 6 1.75 -12.65 13.59
CA THR A 6 2.21 -14.03 13.39
C THR A 6 1.74 -14.66 12.08
N GLN A 7 0.52 -14.36 11.64
CA GLN A 7 -0.06 -14.97 10.43
C GLN A 7 0.54 -14.36 9.16
N LYS A 8 1.22 -15.16 8.33
CA LYS A 8 1.82 -14.71 7.05
C LYS A 8 0.79 -14.12 6.07
N THR A 9 -0.40 -14.72 5.99
CA THR A 9 -1.46 -14.32 5.06
C THR A 9 -2.26 -13.10 5.53
N GLY A 10 -2.06 -12.63 6.76
CA GLY A 10 -2.93 -11.62 7.36
C GLY A 10 -4.16 -12.25 8.04
N LEU A 11 -5.04 -11.39 8.55
CA LEU A 11 -6.20 -11.83 9.31
C LEU A 11 -7.46 -11.14 8.79
N SER A 12 -8.44 -11.95 8.35
CA SER A 12 -9.76 -11.44 7.96
C SER A 12 -10.63 -11.19 9.22
N ALA A 13 -11.62 -10.31 9.09
CA ALA A 13 -12.55 -10.05 10.20
C ALA A 13 -13.36 -11.31 10.57
N LYS A 14 -13.70 -12.14 9.59
CA LYS A 14 -14.37 -13.42 9.84
C LYS A 14 -13.45 -14.42 10.56
N GLY A 15 -12.16 -14.44 10.19
CA GLY A 15 -11.15 -15.22 10.89
C GLY A 15 -11.01 -14.77 12.35
N LEU A 16 -10.84 -13.46 12.59
CA LEU A 16 -10.73 -12.91 13.95
C LEU A 16 -11.99 -13.19 14.78
N GLN A 17 -13.17 -13.03 14.19
CA GLN A 17 -14.44 -13.33 14.85
C GLN A 17 -14.46 -14.76 15.39
N ARG A 18 -14.08 -15.72 14.55
CA ARG A 18 -14.04 -17.14 14.90
C ARG A 18 -12.98 -17.46 15.96
N GLU A 19 -11.76 -16.96 15.78
CA GLU A 19 -10.65 -17.22 16.70
C GLU A 19 -10.90 -16.69 18.13
N LEU A 20 -11.63 -15.58 18.25
CA LEU A 20 -11.91 -14.97 19.55
C LEU A 20 -13.33 -15.26 20.07
N GLY A 21 -14.12 -16.08 19.39
CA GLY A 21 -15.49 -16.37 19.79
C GLY A 21 -16.40 -15.14 19.83
N LEU A 22 -16.13 -14.11 18.99
CA LEU A 22 -16.90 -12.87 19.05
C LEU A 22 -18.30 -13.05 18.44
N GLY A 23 -19.34 -12.63 19.15
CA GLY A 23 -20.73 -12.68 18.68
C GLY A 23 -20.99 -11.76 17.48
N SER A 24 -20.17 -10.72 17.26
CA SER A 24 -20.39 -9.73 16.21
C SER A 24 -19.21 -9.64 15.22
N TYR A 25 -19.50 -9.83 13.94
CA TYR A 25 -18.56 -9.54 12.85
C TYR A 25 -18.10 -8.07 12.84
N LYS A 26 -19.03 -7.14 13.11
CA LYS A 26 -18.78 -5.70 13.16
C LYS A 26 -17.72 -5.35 14.21
N THR A 27 -17.75 -6.00 15.37
CA THR A 27 -16.75 -5.84 16.43
C THR A 27 -15.38 -6.30 15.96
N ALA A 28 -15.28 -7.50 15.39
CA ALA A 28 -14.03 -8.03 14.85
C ALA A 28 -13.46 -7.13 13.74
N TRP A 29 -14.31 -6.68 12.82
CA TRP A 29 -13.91 -5.76 11.75
C TRP A 29 -13.37 -4.43 12.32
N LEU A 30 -14.08 -3.83 13.28
CA LEU A 30 -13.68 -2.58 13.92
C LEU A 30 -12.33 -2.70 14.64
N MET A 31 -12.11 -3.80 15.35
CA MET A 31 -10.83 -4.09 16.01
C MET A 31 -9.68 -4.11 14.99
N LEU A 32 -9.87 -4.79 13.85
CA LEU A 32 -8.86 -4.84 12.80
C LEU A 32 -8.61 -3.47 12.16
N GLN A 33 -9.64 -2.64 11.95
CA GLN A 33 -9.46 -1.30 11.40
C GLN A 33 -8.65 -0.39 12.34
N LYS A 34 -8.90 -0.47 13.64
CA LYS A 34 -8.11 0.27 14.65
C LYS A 34 -6.64 -0.18 14.67
N LEU A 35 -6.40 -1.48 14.58
CA LEU A 35 -5.04 -2.03 14.51
C LEU A 35 -4.31 -1.62 13.23
N ARG A 36 -5.00 -1.57 12.08
CA ARG A 36 -4.44 -1.08 10.80
C ARG A 36 -4.04 0.38 10.88
N ASP A 37 -4.86 1.23 11.48
CA ASP A 37 -4.51 2.63 11.71
C ASP A 37 -3.20 2.78 12.51
N ALA A 38 -2.91 1.88 13.45
CA ALA A 38 -1.68 1.91 14.23
C ALA A 38 -0.44 1.38 13.47
N MET A 39 -0.61 0.74 12.30
CA MET A 39 0.52 0.18 11.52
C MET A 39 1.33 1.25 10.78
N VAL A 40 0.83 2.46 10.68
CA VAL A 40 1.55 3.60 10.08
C VAL A 40 2.20 4.42 11.20
N ARG A 41 3.53 4.38 11.30
CA ARG A 41 4.26 5.22 12.26
C ARG A 41 4.18 6.69 11.84
N VAL A 42 3.84 7.57 12.78
CA VAL A 42 3.93 9.02 12.59
C VAL A 42 5.40 9.39 12.40
N GLY A 43 5.70 10.28 11.46
CA GLY A 43 7.07 10.69 11.16
C GLY A 43 7.95 9.56 10.61
N ARG A 44 7.37 8.55 9.94
CA ARG A 44 8.15 7.48 9.30
C ARG A 44 9.13 8.04 8.28
N GLU A 45 10.34 7.52 8.28
CA GLU A 45 11.39 7.88 7.32
C GLU A 45 10.93 7.67 5.89
N LYS A 46 11.25 8.62 5.01
CA LYS A 46 11.00 8.51 3.58
C LYS A 46 11.92 7.46 2.94
N LEU A 47 11.56 6.99 1.76
CA LEU A 47 12.38 6.11 0.94
C LEU A 47 13.57 6.89 0.39
N THR A 48 14.73 6.26 0.23
CA THR A 48 15.98 6.88 -0.19
C THR A 48 16.63 6.10 -1.35
N GLY A 49 17.72 6.62 -1.89
CA GLY A 49 18.46 5.96 -2.96
C GLY A 49 17.69 5.91 -4.27
N THR A 50 17.60 4.75 -4.89
CA THR A 50 16.81 4.53 -6.11
C THR A 50 15.44 3.97 -5.75
N VAL A 51 14.38 4.59 -6.26
CA VAL A 51 12.98 4.23 -5.98
C VAL A 51 12.24 4.02 -7.30
N GLU A 52 11.75 2.79 -7.56
CA GLU A 52 10.78 2.55 -8.64
C GLU A 52 9.39 3.03 -8.20
N VAL A 53 8.71 3.77 -9.08
CA VAL A 53 7.34 4.25 -8.83
C VAL A 53 6.47 3.92 -10.04
N ASP A 54 5.28 3.38 -9.75
CA ASP A 54 4.26 3.03 -10.74
C ASP A 54 2.88 2.97 -10.06
N GLU A 55 1.82 2.89 -10.82
CA GLU A 55 0.47 2.71 -10.30
C GLU A 55 -0.17 1.42 -10.77
N THR A 56 -1.15 0.94 -10.00
CA THR A 56 -1.92 -0.24 -10.34
C THR A 56 -3.38 -0.13 -9.90
N TYR A 57 -4.28 -0.76 -10.66
CA TYR A 57 -5.68 -0.85 -10.30
C TYR A 57 -5.97 -2.07 -9.42
N ILE A 58 -6.78 -1.86 -8.38
CA ILE A 58 -7.23 -2.87 -7.42
C ILE A 58 -8.75 -2.92 -7.36
N GLY A 59 -9.32 -4.13 -7.32
CA GLY A 59 -10.76 -4.37 -7.20
C GLY A 59 -11.52 -4.39 -8.54
N GLY A 60 -12.79 -4.78 -8.48
CA GLY A 60 -13.74 -4.80 -9.60
C GLY A 60 -13.54 -5.96 -10.59
N GLN A 61 -14.65 -6.56 -11.07
CA GLN A 61 -14.66 -7.30 -12.32
C GLN A 61 -14.53 -6.31 -13.48
N GLU A 62 -13.83 -6.71 -14.54
CA GLU A 62 -13.70 -5.89 -15.74
C GLU A 62 -15.07 -5.70 -16.42
N SER A 63 -15.74 -4.60 -16.13
CA SER A 63 -16.68 -4.07 -17.10
C SER A 63 -15.84 -3.43 -18.19
N ARG A 64 -15.81 -4.02 -19.38
CA ARG A 64 -15.15 -3.48 -20.57
C ARG A 64 -15.87 -2.22 -21.03
N VAL A 65 -15.62 -1.11 -20.35
CA VAL A 65 -15.93 0.23 -20.85
C VAL A 65 -14.61 0.80 -21.32
N GLY A 66 -14.48 1.11 -22.60
CA GLY A 66 -13.24 1.60 -23.19
C GLY A 66 -12.78 2.90 -22.51
N GLY A 67 -11.52 2.94 -22.09
CA GLY A 67 -10.87 4.07 -21.44
C GLY A 67 -10.20 3.71 -20.12
N ARG A 68 -9.39 4.65 -19.58
CA ARG A 68 -8.69 4.49 -18.28
C ARG A 68 -9.61 4.63 -17.05
N GLU A 69 -10.84 5.05 -17.19
CA GLU A 69 -11.84 5.06 -16.13
C GLU A 69 -12.44 3.67 -15.96
N LEU A 70 -11.87 2.91 -15.05
CA LEU A 70 -12.37 1.58 -14.71
C LEU A 70 -13.38 1.73 -13.57
N VAL A 71 -14.65 1.74 -13.90
CA VAL A 71 -15.75 1.79 -12.94
C VAL A 71 -15.60 0.66 -11.91
N GLY A 72 -15.53 1.02 -10.62
CA GLY A 72 -15.38 0.06 -9.51
C GLY A 72 -13.95 -0.36 -9.17
N LYS A 73 -12.91 0.14 -9.86
CA LYS A 73 -11.51 -0.07 -9.50
C LYS A 73 -10.93 1.13 -8.78
N SER A 74 -10.05 0.85 -7.83
CA SER A 74 -9.29 1.88 -7.08
C SER A 74 -7.86 1.95 -7.59
N LEU A 75 -7.36 3.16 -7.83
CA LEU A 75 -5.98 3.38 -8.25
C LEU A 75 -5.07 3.43 -7.04
N VAL A 76 -3.96 2.68 -7.09
CA VAL A 76 -2.96 2.62 -6.03
C VAL A 76 -1.60 2.97 -6.59
N ALA A 77 -1.01 4.05 -6.09
CA ALA A 77 0.38 4.40 -6.34
C ALA A 77 1.30 3.55 -5.45
N ILE A 78 2.38 3.06 -6.03
CA ILE A 78 3.35 2.16 -5.41
C ILE A 78 4.74 2.76 -5.57
N ALA A 79 5.49 2.92 -4.47
CA ALA A 79 6.90 3.26 -4.49
C ALA A 79 7.70 2.15 -3.81
N VAL A 80 8.77 1.72 -4.47
CA VAL A 80 9.63 0.61 -4.05
C VAL A 80 11.07 1.06 -3.98
N GLU A 81 11.63 1.12 -2.79
CA GLU A 81 13.06 1.39 -2.56
C GLU A 81 13.89 0.17 -2.98
N LEU A 82 14.98 0.43 -3.69
CA LEU A 82 15.88 -0.63 -4.13
C LEU A 82 17.10 -0.73 -3.19
N GLU A 83 17.37 -1.93 -2.71
CA GLU A 83 18.59 -2.29 -1.97
C GLU A 83 19.50 -3.12 -2.90
N GLY A 84 20.26 -2.43 -3.77
CA GLY A 84 20.96 -3.06 -4.88
C GLY A 84 19.96 -3.69 -5.85
N LYS A 85 20.04 -5.03 -6.03
CA LYS A 85 19.08 -5.80 -6.85
C LYS A 85 17.87 -6.33 -6.07
N LYS A 86 17.70 -5.95 -4.81
CA LYS A 86 16.63 -6.47 -3.95
C LYS A 86 15.58 -5.41 -3.67
N VAL A 87 14.35 -5.87 -3.45
CA VAL A 87 13.27 -5.02 -2.98
C VAL A 87 13.52 -4.64 -1.52
N GLY A 88 13.63 -3.35 -1.25
CA GLY A 88 13.74 -2.75 0.07
C GLY A 88 12.37 -2.45 0.70
N ARG A 89 12.21 -1.23 1.19
CA ARG A 89 10.96 -0.74 1.76
C ARG A 89 9.98 -0.32 0.66
N ILE A 90 8.69 -0.37 0.98
CA ILE A 90 7.64 0.09 0.07
C ILE A 90 6.77 1.16 0.71
N ARG A 91 6.13 1.98 -0.16
CA ARG A 91 5.01 2.86 0.19
C ARG A 91 3.87 2.62 -0.78
N LEU A 92 2.66 2.67 -0.27
CA LEU A 92 1.43 2.45 -1.01
C LEU A 92 0.44 3.54 -0.65
N ARG A 93 -0.25 4.08 -1.66
CA ARG A 93 -1.32 5.07 -1.46
C ARG A 93 -2.47 4.84 -2.43
N HIS A 94 -3.68 4.81 -1.90
CA HIS A 94 -4.88 4.96 -2.71
C HIS A 94 -4.93 6.41 -3.19
N VAL A 95 -4.92 6.62 -4.49
CA VAL A 95 -4.96 7.95 -5.13
C VAL A 95 -6.25 8.10 -5.93
N PRO A 96 -6.80 9.33 -6.03
CA PRO A 96 -8.04 9.54 -6.75
C PRO A 96 -7.89 9.30 -8.27
N ASP A 97 -6.71 9.64 -8.81
CA ASP A 97 -6.40 9.58 -10.24
C ASP A 97 -4.88 9.49 -10.47
N ALA A 98 -4.48 9.31 -11.74
CA ALA A 98 -3.10 9.30 -12.19
C ALA A 98 -2.61 10.71 -12.65
N SER A 99 -3.16 11.78 -12.08
CA SER A 99 -2.71 13.14 -12.36
C SER A 99 -1.35 13.45 -11.73
N GLY A 100 -0.67 14.48 -12.27
CA GLY A 100 0.58 14.95 -11.69
C GLY A 100 0.43 15.40 -10.24
N GLN A 101 -0.70 16.00 -9.86
CA GLN A 101 -0.98 16.39 -8.48
C GLN A 101 -1.03 15.18 -7.54
N SER A 102 -1.71 14.11 -7.94
CA SER A 102 -1.85 12.89 -7.15
C SER A 102 -0.55 12.12 -7.04
N LEU A 103 0.17 11.94 -8.17
CA LEU A 103 1.37 11.10 -8.22
C LEU A 103 2.61 11.82 -7.66
N VAL A 104 2.82 13.10 -8.00
CA VAL A 104 3.94 13.87 -7.44
C VAL A 104 3.74 14.09 -5.95
N GLY A 105 2.53 14.43 -5.49
CA GLY A 105 2.22 14.53 -4.07
C GLY A 105 2.43 13.22 -3.29
N PHE A 106 2.19 12.05 -3.93
CA PHE A 106 2.54 10.76 -3.34
C PHE A 106 4.06 10.57 -3.22
N ILE A 107 4.82 10.96 -4.25
CA ILE A 107 6.28 10.87 -4.25
C ILE A 107 6.86 11.78 -3.18
N GLU A 108 6.43 13.04 -3.11
CA GLU A 108 6.89 14.01 -2.11
C GLU A 108 6.68 13.54 -0.67
N ASP A 109 5.54 12.90 -0.38
CA ASP A 109 5.26 12.36 0.95
C ASP A 109 6.03 11.07 1.27
N SER A 110 6.42 10.30 0.26
CA SER A 110 6.94 8.94 0.40
C SER A 110 8.43 8.82 0.21
N VAL A 111 9.04 9.68 -0.59
CA VAL A 111 10.44 9.61 -1.05
C VAL A 111 11.21 10.84 -0.56
N ALA A 112 12.44 10.66 -0.11
CA ALA A 112 13.31 11.75 0.31
C ALA A 112 13.76 12.56 -0.89
N THR A 113 13.78 13.89 -0.75
CA THR A 113 14.28 14.82 -1.76
C THR A 113 15.73 14.46 -2.14
N GLY A 114 16.07 14.54 -3.43
CA GLY A 114 17.38 14.17 -3.96
C GLY A 114 17.54 12.67 -4.27
N ALA A 115 16.56 11.82 -3.93
CA ALA A 115 16.55 10.43 -4.35
C ALA A 115 16.40 10.32 -5.88
N GLU A 116 16.82 9.18 -6.44
CA GLU A 116 16.52 8.83 -7.82
C GLU A 116 15.14 8.18 -7.91
N VAL A 117 14.22 8.82 -8.62
CA VAL A 117 12.87 8.28 -8.88
C VAL A 117 12.81 7.76 -10.31
N HIS A 118 12.57 6.46 -10.46
CA HIS A 118 12.47 5.77 -11.74
C HIS A 118 11.00 5.47 -12.05
N THR A 119 10.48 6.05 -13.14
CA THR A 119 9.10 5.90 -13.61
C THR A 119 9.04 5.53 -15.09
N ASP A 120 7.87 5.13 -15.55
CA ASP A 120 7.56 5.12 -16.96
C ASP A 120 7.41 6.57 -17.52
N ASP A 121 7.01 6.66 -18.78
CA ASP A 121 6.79 7.91 -19.54
C ASP A 121 5.36 8.49 -19.38
N TRP A 122 4.63 8.11 -18.34
CA TRP A 122 3.31 8.66 -18.10
C TRP A 122 3.38 10.17 -17.73
N ASN A 123 2.52 10.97 -18.36
CA ASN A 123 2.50 12.43 -18.18
C ASN A 123 2.32 12.90 -16.73
N GLY A 124 1.71 12.09 -15.86
CA GLY A 124 1.58 12.39 -14.43
C GLY A 124 2.91 12.52 -13.70
N TYR A 125 4.00 11.99 -14.26
CA TYR A 125 5.35 12.08 -13.68
C TYR A 125 6.21 13.23 -14.21
N ASN A 126 5.74 14.03 -15.17
CA ASN A 126 6.55 15.08 -15.83
C ASN A 126 7.16 16.11 -14.88
N ARG A 127 6.53 16.35 -13.71
CA ARG A 127 6.99 17.34 -12.72
C ARG A 127 7.89 16.76 -11.62
N VAL A 128 8.19 15.47 -11.65
CA VAL A 128 9.04 14.83 -10.60
C VAL A 128 10.41 15.45 -10.51
N GLY A 129 11.05 15.77 -11.65
CA GLY A 129 12.34 16.47 -11.65
C GLY A 129 12.27 17.87 -11.04
N GLN A 130 11.20 18.60 -11.29
CA GLN A 130 10.97 19.94 -10.73
C GLN A 130 10.71 19.92 -9.22
N ALA A 131 10.22 18.79 -8.69
CA ALA A 131 9.99 18.58 -7.27
C ALA A 131 11.28 18.19 -6.48
N GLY A 132 12.46 18.26 -7.12
CA GLY A 132 13.76 18.07 -6.45
C GLY A 132 14.27 16.63 -6.46
N TYR A 133 13.80 15.77 -7.37
CA TYR A 133 14.25 14.39 -7.53
C TYR A 133 15.11 14.23 -8.77
N ARG A 134 16.03 13.27 -8.74
CA ARG A 134 16.69 12.79 -9.97
C ARG A 134 15.72 11.87 -10.70
N HIS A 135 15.01 12.43 -11.68
CA HIS A 135 13.97 11.71 -12.40
C HIS A 135 14.55 10.91 -13.56
N ARG A 136 14.46 9.60 -13.48
CA ARG A 136 14.82 8.66 -14.54
C ARG A 136 13.54 8.11 -15.19
N VAL A 137 13.35 8.44 -16.46
CA VAL A 137 12.18 7.98 -17.23
C VAL A 137 12.60 6.84 -18.16
N THR A 138 11.82 5.78 -18.19
CA THR A 138 12.01 4.67 -19.14
C THR A 138 10.70 4.41 -19.89
N PRO A 139 10.61 4.76 -21.18
CA PRO A 139 9.40 4.56 -21.97
C PRO A 139 9.05 3.08 -22.10
N VAL A 140 7.83 2.72 -21.71
CA VAL A 140 7.30 1.37 -21.85
C VAL A 140 6.37 1.21 -23.05
N LEU A 141 5.92 2.31 -23.66
CA LEU A 141 5.10 2.36 -24.88
C LEU A 141 3.84 1.47 -24.80
N GLY A 142 3.27 1.30 -23.61
CA GLY A 142 2.12 0.43 -23.38
C GLY A 142 2.41 -1.08 -23.50
N ASP A 143 3.68 -1.49 -23.61
CA ASP A 143 4.06 -2.90 -23.70
C ASP A 143 4.28 -3.49 -22.28
N PRO A 144 3.42 -4.44 -21.84
CA PRO A 144 3.54 -5.05 -20.50
C PRO A 144 4.86 -5.83 -20.32
N LYS A 145 5.46 -6.38 -21.38
CA LYS A 145 6.73 -7.11 -21.28
C LYS A 145 7.88 -6.14 -21.02
N ARG A 146 7.84 -4.97 -21.67
CA ARG A 146 8.82 -3.89 -21.42
C ARG A 146 8.67 -3.34 -20.01
N ALA A 147 7.44 -3.08 -19.55
CA ALA A 147 7.16 -2.65 -18.20
C ALA A 147 7.72 -3.64 -17.16
N LEU A 148 7.45 -4.92 -17.31
CA LEU A 148 7.98 -5.96 -16.41
C LEU A 148 9.51 -6.05 -16.44
N LYS A 149 10.13 -5.83 -17.59
CA LYS A 149 11.60 -5.86 -17.75
C LYS A 149 12.27 -4.67 -17.05
N HIS A 150 11.70 -3.48 -17.16
CA HIS A 150 12.30 -2.23 -16.66
C HIS A 150 11.88 -1.88 -15.23
N PHE A 151 10.71 -2.35 -14.78
CA PHE A 151 10.14 -2.10 -13.46
C PHE A 151 9.80 -3.41 -12.71
N PRO A 152 10.74 -4.38 -12.60
CA PRO A 152 10.43 -5.70 -12.08
C PRO A 152 10.00 -5.67 -10.60
N HIS A 153 10.51 -4.71 -9.82
CA HIS A 153 10.29 -4.68 -8.38
C HIS A 153 8.91 -4.12 -8.03
N VAL A 154 8.50 -3.03 -8.67
CA VAL A 154 7.16 -2.46 -8.44
C VAL A 154 6.07 -3.40 -8.95
N HIS A 155 6.26 -4.06 -10.10
CA HIS A 155 5.34 -5.07 -10.61
C HIS A 155 5.26 -6.32 -9.72
N LEU A 156 6.38 -6.74 -9.12
CA LEU A 156 6.39 -7.82 -8.12
C LEU A 156 5.54 -7.43 -6.90
N VAL A 157 5.74 -6.21 -6.37
CA VAL A 157 4.97 -5.71 -5.22
C VAL A 157 3.48 -5.62 -5.57
N ALA A 158 3.13 -5.11 -6.75
CA ALA A 158 1.74 -5.03 -7.24
C ALA A 158 1.09 -6.42 -7.32
N SER A 159 1.78 -7.40 -7.88
CA SER A 159 1.30 -8.79 -7.99
C SER A 159 1.05 -9.42 -6.63
N LEU A 160 2.01 -9.26 -5.69
CA LEU A 160 1.92 -9.80 -4.34
C LEU A 160 0.79 -9.14 -3.55
N LEU A 161 0.61 -7.82 -3.69
CA LEU A 161 -0.50 -7.06 -3.08
C LEU A 161 -1.85 -7.58 -3.58
N LYS A 162 -2.03 -7.70 -4.91
CA LYS A 162 -3.28 -8.22 -5.51
C LYS A 162 -3.59 -9.63 -5.01
N ARG A 163 -2.60 -10.50 -4.96
CA ARG A 163 -2.73 -11.86 -4.42
C ARG A 163 -3.16 -11.85 -2.96
N TRP A 164 -2.53 -11.02 -2.14
CA TRP A 164 -2.85 -10.92 -0.72
C TRP A 164 -4.28 -10.41 -0.49
N LEU A 165 -4.69 -9.37 -1.20
CA LEU A 165 -6.06 -8.84 -1.13
C LEU A 165 -7.10 -9.87 -1.59
N GLY A 166 -6.83 -10.60 -2.67
CA GLY A 166 -7.70 -11.65 -3.18
C GLY A 166 -7.84 -12.83 -2.22
N ALA A 167 -6.73 -13.34 -1.71
CA ALA A 167 -6.71 -14.52 -0.85
C ALA A 167 -7.27 -14.23 0.56
N THR A 168 -6.82 -13.15 1.21
CA THR A 168 -7.18 -12.86 2.61
C THR A 168 -8.53 -12.16 2.74
N HIS A 169 -8.86 -11.30 1.80
CA HIS A 169 -10.03 -10.42 1.85
C HIS A 169 -11.04 -10.67 0.73
N GLN A 170 -10.84 -11.74 -0.06
CA GLN A 170 -11.74 -12.16 -1.16
C GLN A 170 -12.07 -11.04 -2.16
N GLY A 171 -11.14 -10.11 -2.37
CA GLY A 171 -11.33 -8.96 -3.25
C GLY A 171 -12.40 -7.94 -2.79
N ARG A 172 -13.02 -8.13 -1.62
CA ARG A 172 -14.09 -7.27 -1.09
C ARG A 172 -13.60 -6.05 -0.34
N VAL A 173 -12.44 -5.52 -0.73
CA VAL A 173 -11.91 -4.27 -0.16
C VAL A 173 -12.47 -3.12 -0.97
N THR A 174 -13.32 -2.30 -0.36
CA THR A 174 -13.88 -1.09 -0.99
C THR A 174 -12.87 0.06 -0.99
N GLY A 175 -12.94 0.93 -1.99
CA GLY A 175 -12.06 2.11 -2.10
C GLY A 175 -11.99 2.93 -0.81
N LYS A 176 -13.12 3.10 -0.13
CA LYS A 176 -13.24 3.82 1.14
C LYS A 176 -12.31 3.32 2.26
N HIS A 177 -12.06 2.01 2.31
CA HIS A 177 -11.23 1.41 3.36
C HIS A 177 -9.90 0.89 2.82
N LEU A 178 -9.65 1.01 1.51
CA LEU A 178 -8.49 0.42 0.84
C LEU A 178 -7.18 0.88 1.49
N GLN A 179 -7.02 2.17 1.82
CA GLN A 179 -5.79 2.68 2.41
C GLN A 179 -5.35 1.91 3.66
N ARG A 180 -6.27 1.55 4.55
CA ARG A 180 -5.92 0.78 5.76
C ARG A 180 -5.39 -0.62 5.47
N TYR A 181 -5.88 -1.25 4.40
CA TYR A 181 -5.35 -2.54 3.96
C TYR A 181 -3.98 -2.38 3.30
N LEU A 182 -3.76 -1.31 2.55
CA LEU A 182 -2.45 -0.96 2.00
C LEU A 182 -1.43 -0.70 3.12
N ASP A 183 -1.85 -0.05 4.19
CA ASP A 183 -1.02 0.22 5.37
C ASP A 183 -0.64 -1.07 6.10
N GLU A 184 -1.57 -2.00 6.28
CA GLU A 184 -1.28 -3.34 6.81
C GLU A 184 -0.29 -4.08 5.91
N TYR A 185 -0.52 -4.09 4.60
CA TYR A 185 0.36 -4.75 3.66
C TYR A 185 1.76 -4.17 3.69
N ALA A 186 1.91 -2.84 3.64
CA ALA A 186 3.19 -2.16 3.71
C ALA A 186 3.91 -2.42 5.06
N PHE A 187 3.18 -2.43 6.17
CA PHE A 187 3.73 -2.77 7.49
C PHE A 187 4.35 -4.17 7.51
N ARG A 188 3.64 -5.16 6.99
CA ARG A 188 4.08 -6.57 6.91
C ARG A 188 5.24 -6.73 5.93
N PHE A 189 5.11 -6.16 4.74
CA PHE A 189 6.10 -6.27 3.69
C PHE A 189 7.44 -5.68 4.11
N ASN A 190 7.45 -4.49 4.69
CA ASN A 190 8.66 -3.80 5.15
C ASN A 190 9.36 -4.53 6.33
N ARG A 191 8.68 -5.47 6.98
CA ARG A 191 9.22 -6.25 8.10
C ARG A 191 9.32 -7.76 7.79
N ARG A 192 9.16 -8.14 6.53
CA ARG A 192 9.14 -9.54 6.09
C ARG A 192 10.43 -10.33 6.40
N ARG A 193 11.54 -9.61 6.61
CA ARG A 193 12.85 -10.17 6.97
C ARG A 193 13.08 -10.17 8.47
N SER A 194 12.11 -9.73 9.29
CA SER A 194 12.28 -9.72 10.74
C SER A 194 12.18 -11.15 11.29
N GLU A 195 13.23 -11.61 11.94
CA GLU A 195 13.30 -12.93 12.59
C GLU A 195 12.52 -12.96 13.91
N HIS A 196 12.16 -11.81 14.46
CA HIS A 196 11.55 -11.68 15.78
C HIS A 196 10.11 -11.16 15.72
N VAL A 197 9.15 -12.06 15.74
CA VAL A 197 7.72 -11.73 15.78
C VAL A 197 7.34 -10.92 17.01
N GLY A 198 7.96 -11.21 18.17
CA GLY A 198 7.75 -10.46 19.40
C GLY A 198 8.07 -8.96 19.26
N LYS A 199 9.11 -8.61 18.52
CA LYS A 199 9.45 -7.20 18.23
C LYS A 199 8.39 -6.51 17.37
N LEU A 200 7.75 -7.25 16.44
CA LEU A 200 6.65 -6.69 15.62
C LEU A 200 5.43 -6.39 16.50
N PHE A 201 5.10 -7.32 17.38
CA PHE A 201 4.00 -7.15 18.33
C PHE A 201 4.25 -5.95 19.25
N HIS A 202 5.44 -5.86 19.85
CA HIS A 202 5.82 -4.76 20.74
C HIS A 202 5.73 -3.40 20.03
N ARG A 203 6.29 -3.28 18.82
CA ARG A 203 6.21 -2.05 18.01
C ARG A 203 4.78 -1.67 17.65
N LEU A 204 3.92 -2.63 17.36
CA LEU A 204 2.52 -2.34 17.08
C LEU A 204 1.78 -1.88 18.35
N LEU A 205 2.12 -2.47 19.51
CA LEU A 205 1.58 -2.07 20.80
C LEU A 205 1.97 -0.62 21.15
N GLU A 206 3.26 -0.28 21.05
CA GLU A 206 3.76 1.09 21.26
C GLU A 206 3.02 2.11 20.38
N GLN A 207 2.88 1.81 19.08
CA GLN A 207 2.18 2.69 18.15
C GLN A 207 0.68 2.82 18.46
N LEU A 208 0.07 1.75 18.95
CA LEU A 208 -1.36 1.76 19.31
C LEU A 208 -1.64 2.61 20.53
N VAL A 209 -0.79 2.53 21.57
CA VAL A 209 -0.93 3.30 22.81
C VAL A 209 -0.78 4.81 22.58
N LEU A 210 0.06 5.20 21.63
CA LEU A 210 0.28 6.61 21.29
C LEU A 210 -0.84 7.22 20.42
N ARG A 211 -1.81 6.41 19.95
CA ARG A 211 -2.89 6.89 19.09
C ARG A 211 -4.15 7.20 19.86
N GLN A 212 -4.83 8.28 19.45
CA GLN A 212 -6.19 8.52 19.91
C GLN A 212 -7.13 7.41 19.44
N ALA A 213 -7.99 6.96 20.35
CA ALA A 213 -9.00 5.96 20.05
C ALA A 213 -10.04 6.53 19.09
N LYS A 214 -10.18 5.93 17.92
CA LYS A 214 -11.22 6.29 16.95
C LYS A 214 -12.51 5.54 17.23
N THR A 215 -13.63 6.25 17.17
CA THR A 215 -14.97 5.67 17.26
C THR A 215 -15.34 4.91 15.99
N TYR A 216 -16.40 4.11 16.05
CA TYR A 216 -16.97 3.44 14.88
C TYR A 216 -17.38 4.44 13.79
N LEU A 217 -18.01 5.55 14.19
CA LEU A 217 -18.46 6.57 13.24
C LEU A 217 -17.30 7.24 12.49
N GLU A 218 -16.21 7.57 13.18
CA GLU A 218 -15.01 8.13 12.53
C GLU A 218 -14.38 7.15 11.55
N ILE A 219 -14.35 5.85 11.87
CA ILE A 219 -13.81 4.83 10.98
C ILE A 219 -14.71 4.61 9.76
N THR A 220 -16.04 4.64 9.93
CA THR A 220 -16.98 4.38 8.86
C THR A 220 -17.35 5.61 8.04
N ARG A 221 -17.22 6.83 8.58
CA ARG A 221 -17.46 8.10 7.89
C ARG A 221 -16.22 8.70 7.21
N ALA A 222 -15.03 8.19 7.47
CA ALA A 222 -13.82 8.66 6.77
C ALA A 222 -14.06 8.62 5.25
N LYS A 223 -13.92 9.79 4.63
CA LYS A 223 -14.03 9.99 3.17
C LYS A 223 -12.83 9.37 2.46
#